data_179c43979a401d2a39c82334b050352c
#
_entry.id   179c43979a401d2a39c82334b050352c
#
_cell.length_a   1.000
_cell.length_b   1.000
_cell.length_c   1.000
_cell.angle_alpha   90.00
_cell.angle_beta   90.00
_cell.angle_gamma   90.00
#
_symmetry.space_group_name_H-M   'P 1'
#
loop_
_entity.id
_entity.type
_entity.pdbx_description
1 polymer ?
#
loop_
_entity_poly.entity_id
_entity_poly.type
_entity_poly.pdbx_seq_one_letter_code
_entity_poly.pdbx_strand_id
1 'polypeptide(L)'
;MAWSGKKKANGEAAEGSEAAVIRNLDIFNSLYKELNTFYVDTLNAKKHIETAINSMLDEIDPYTEYINDDNQDDFLVISTGEYGGIGSYIMERKTGGVFISGPYADSPAARAGLKCGDQIIMIDGDSVASLKSAEVSKRLKGQANTQIKVTIKRPYTTDSIKTFTFTREKIKLNPVTYYGVTKDNIGYIALNTYNEHSAEGVKKALLEFKANSAVKAVVLDLCGNGGGLVDEAIKILGFFLPKGTEVLTTKGRTTKDYRVYKTSEQPIMPDMPLAVLIDGGSASASEITAGALQDLDRAVIIGGRSYGKGLVQTTRPLPFNSLLKLTIAKYYIPSGRLIQEIDYSHRNPDGTFKHKPDSLCNVFHTAHGREVRDGGGITPDIKVTFPEVNRLVYNIVRDQWAFDYATKYAAEHPTIAPAGEFEITDEIFNDFKKFIDPNKFQYDKLCETGVSLLRKTAETEGYMTDSVKAEFDKLEKMLKHDLDHDLDRNRKEISRQLSSEIVKRYYYDAGECENELKFHKAMDEAVAMFNKPGEYKKILRK
;
A
#
# COMPACT_ATOMS: atom_id res chain seq x y z
N MET A 1 -20.10 72.58 19.52
CA MET A 1 -19.80 72.12 18.17
C MET A 1 -19.59 70.60 18.20
N ALA A 2 -20.56 69.87 17.72
CA ALA A 2 -20.56 68.40 17.74
C ALA A 2 -19.87 67.87 16.45
N TRP A 3 -18.81 67.09 16.62
CA TRP A 3 -18.08 66.45 15.52
C TRP A 3 -18.63 65.04 15.31
N SER A 4 -19.51 64.89 14.28
CA SER A 4 -20.04 63.58 13.89
C SER A 4 -19.02 62.84 13.04
N GLY A 5 -18.33 61.88 13.67
CA GLY A 5 -17.47 60.94 12.95
C GLY A 5 -18.32 59.91 12.23
N LYS A 6 -18.41 59.99 10.90
CA LYS A 6 -18.89 58.91 10.06
C LYS A 6 -17.92 57.74 10.14
N LYS A 7 -18.31 56.64 10.81
CA LYS A 7 -17.67 55.34 10.65
C LYS A 7 -17.88 54.90 9.20
N LYS A 8 -16.80 54.85 8.41
CA LYS A 8 -16.77 54.08 7.15
C LYS A 8 -16.93 52.61 7.54
N ALA A 9 -18.04 52.02 7.17
CA ALA A 9 -18.18 50.56 7.14
C ALA A 9 -17.22 50.02 6.05
N ASN A 10 -16.06 49.56 6.45
CA ASN A 10 -15.27 48.65 5.61
C ASN A 10 -16.07 47.35 5.53
N GLY A 11 -16.78 47.13 4.43
CA GLY A 11 -17.34 45.83 4.10
C GLY A 11 -16.17 44.84 3.95
N GLU A 12 -15.92 44.05 4.97
CA GLU A 12 -15.10 42.85 4.81
C GLU A 12 -15.77 42.00 3.72
N ALA A 13 -15.06 41.79 2.62
CA ALA A 13 -15.49 40.83 1.62
C ALA A 13 -15.65 39.46 2.29
N ALA A 14 -16.80 38.80 2.08
CA ALA A 14 -17.06 37.49 2.68
C ALA A 14 -15.87 36.56 2.41
N GLU A 15 -15.40 35.88 3.44
CA GLU A 15 -14.33 34.89 3.33
C GLU A 15 -14.70 33.90 2.19
N GLY A 16 -13.81 33.75 1.19
CA GLY A 16 -14.07 32.96 -0.01
C GLY A 16 -14.66 33.71 -1.20
N SER A 17 -14.90 35.03 -1.09
CA SER A 17 -15.24 35.84 -2.27
C SER A 17 -14.03 35.96 -3.21
N GLU A 18 -14.27 36.08 -4.53
CA GLU A 18 -13.22 36.28 -5.54
C GLU A 18 -12.29 37.46 -5.21
N ALA A 19 -12.86 38.54 -4.68
CA ALA A 19 -12.10 39.71 -4.24
C ALA A 19 -11.16 39.40 -3.04
N ALA A 20 -11.60 38.56 -2.10
CA ALA A 20 -10.76 38.12 -0.99
C ALA A 20 -9.61 37.23 -1.47
N VAL A 21 -9.87 36.32 -2.42
CA VAL A 21 -8.84 35.46 -3.04
C VAL A 21 -7.77 36.31 -3.74
N ILE A 22 -8.18 37.24 -4.60
CA ILE A 22 -7.26 38.12 -5.33
C ILE A 22 -6.39 38.92 -4.34
N ARG A 23 -7.02 39.55 -3.34
CA ARG A 23 -6.29 40.33 -2.32
C ARG A 23 -5.22 39.50 -1.60
N ASN A 24 -5.56 38.28 -1.19
CA ASN A 24 -4.63 37.42 -0.44
C ASN A 24 -3.49 36.91 -1.34
N LEU A 25 -3.76 36.62 -2.62
CA LEU A 25 -2.70 36.28 -3.58
C LEU A 25 -1.76 37.44 -3.84
N ASP A 26 -2.26 38.69 -3.90
CA ASP A 26 -1.42 39.89 -4.04
C ASP A 26 -0.52 40.11 -2.82
N ILE A 27 -1.05 39.85 -1.60
CA ILE A 27 -0.26 39.91 -0.36
C ILE A 27 0.85 38.86 -0.41
N PHE A 28 0.52 37.61 -0.75
CA PHE A 28 1.50 36.53 -0.83
C PHE A 28 2.61 36.81 -1.85
N ASN A 29 2.23 37.26 -3.04
CA ASN A 29 3.18 37.63 -4.09
C ASN A 29 4.10 38.77 -3.66
N SER A 30 3.56 39.82 -3.02
CA SER A 30 4.33 40.96 -2.53
C SER A 30 5.30 40.54 -1.43
N LEU A 31 4.83 39.74 -0.45
CA LEU A 31 5.65 39.17 0.60
C LEU A 31 6.83 38.39 0.06
N TYR A 32 6.58 37.51 -0.91
CA TYR A 32 7.65 36.68 -1.48
C TYR A 32 8.68 37.51 -2.26
N LYS A 33 8.25 38.57 -2.98
CA LYS A 33 9.14 39.50 -3.65
C LYS A 33 10.05 40.22 -2.65
N GLU A 34 9.50 40.74 -1.55
CA GLU A 34 10.28 41.39 -0.48
C GLU A 34 11.30 40.42 0.13
N LEU A 35 10.88 39.20 0.46
CA LEU A 35 11.78 38.14 0.96
C LEU A 35 12.92 37.86 -0.02
N ASN A 36 12.60 37.62 -1.27
CA ASN A 36 13.61 37.28 -2.28
C ASN A 36 14.59 38.44 -2.59
N THR A 37 14.16 39.70 -2.34
CA THR A 37 14.96 40.88 -2.57
C THR A 37 15.85 41.23 -1.38
N PHE A 38 15.34 41.13 -0.15
CA PHE A 38 15.97 41.70 1.02
C PHE A 38 16.42 40.73 2.09
N TYR A 39 16.07 39.44 1.95
CA TYR A 39 16.53 38.43 2.93
C TYR A 39 18.05 38.29 2.84
N VAL A 40 18.67 38.13 4.03
CA VAL A 40 20.13 38.13 4.20
C VAL A 40 20.86 37.04 3.39
N ASP A 41 20.24 35.88 3.22
CA ASP A 41 20.81 34.76 2.47
C ASP A 41 20.04 34.51 1.17
N THR A 42 20.69 33.83 0.20
CA THR A 42 20.05 33.44 -1.06
C THR A 42 18.94 32.42 -0.82
N LEU A 43 17.74 32.72 -1.30
CA LEU A 43 16.58 31.84 -1.18
C LEU A 43 16.43 30.90 -2.38
N ASN A 44 16.02 29.66 -2.11
CA ASN A 44 15.61 28.74 -3.16
C ASN A 44 14.11 28.88 -3.41
N ALA A 45 13.75 29.64 -4.44
CA ALA A 45 12.36 29.98 -4.77
C ALA A 45 11.50 28.72 -5.01
N LYS A 46 11.99 27.74 -5.79
CA LYS A 46 11.27 26.49 -6.08
C LYS A 46 10.90 25.78 -4.76
N LYS A 47 11.89 25.53 -3.89
CA LYS A 47 11.68 24.83 -2.63
C LYS A 47 10.69 25.54 -1.70
N HIS A 48 10.80 26.87 -1.56
CA HIS A 48 9.94 27.62 -0.65
C HIS A 48 8.49 27.69 -1.12
N ILE A 49 8.28 27.91 -2.44
CA ILE A 49 6.94 27.93 -3.01
C ILE A 49 6.29 26.54 -2.97
N GLU A 50 7.03 25.49 -3.31
CA GLU A 50 6.53 24.10 -3.16
C GLU A 50 6.15 23.77 -1.69
N THR A 51 6.97 24.21 -0.73
CA THR A 51 6.64 24.04 0.70
C THR A 51 5.34 24.76 1.07
N ALA A 52 5.16 26.00 0.61
CA ALA A 52 3.94 26.76 0.88
C ALA A 52 2.70 26.12 0.24
N ILE A 53 2.82 25.65 -1.02
CA ILE A 53 1.75 24.95 -1.72
C ILE A 53 1.36 23.67 -0.96
N ASN A 54 2.33 22.83 -0.62
CA ASN A 54 2.07 21.58 0.08
C ASN A 54 1.44 21.83 1.46
N SER A 55 1.94 22.79 2.23
CA SER A 55 1.34 23.15 3.52
C SER A 55 -0.10 23.62 3.40
N MET A 56 -0.44 24.38 2.35
CA MET A 56 -1.82 24.79 2.07
C MET A 56 -2.71 23.60 1.71
N LEU A 57 -2.20 22.64 0.92
CA LEU A 57 -2.97 21.48 0.49
C LEU A 57 -3.18 20.48 1.64
N ASP A 58 -2.19 20.31 2.51
CA ASP A 58 -2.26 19.48 3.72
C ASP A 58 -3.37 19.93 4.71
N GLU A 59 -3.75 21.22 4.66
CA GLU A 59 -4.88 21.74 5.43
C GLU A 59 -6.25 21.27 4.90
N ILE A 60 -6.32 20.82 3.64
CA ILE A 60 -7.58 20.42 2.98
C ILE A 60 -7.85 18.94 3.18
N ASP A 61 -6.99 18.08 2.65
CA ASP A 61 -7.02 16.62 2.78
C ASP A 61 -5.67 16.02 2.30
N PRO A 62 -5.33 14.78 2.68
CA PRO A 62 -4.06 14.16 2.31
C PRO A 62 -4.00 13.64 0.86
N TYR A 63 -5.04 13.82 0.05
CA TYR A 63 -5.13 13.30 -1.32
C TYR A 63 -5.06 14.40 -2.38
N THR A 64 -5.26 15.66 -1.95
CA THR A 64 -5.11 16.82 -2.82
C THR A 64 -3.63 17.21 -2.85
N GLU A 65 -2.98 16.99 -3.99
CA GLU A 65 -1.53 17.04 -4.12
C GLU A 65 -1.10 17.92 -5.30
N TYR A 66 -0.02 18.65 -5.11
CA TYR A 66 0.70 19.34 -6.18
C TYR A 66 1.80 18.42 -6.73
N ILE A 67 1.75 18.16 -8.03
CA ILE A 67 2.72 17.31 -8.74
C ILE A 67 3.51 18.22 -9.64
N ASN A 68 4.79 18.43 -9.30
CA ASN A 68 5.70 19.22 -10.10
C ASN A 68 6.15 18.46 -11.36
N ASP A 69 6.82 19.14 -12.28
CA ASP A 69 7.33 18.56 -13.53
C ASP A 69 8.31 17.40 -13.32
N ASP A 70 9.09 17.42 -12.24
CA ASP A 70 10.04 16.33 -11.92
C ASP A 70 9.34 15.00 -11.55
N ASN A 71 8.12 15.06 -11.01
CA ASN A 71 7.37 13.93 -10.50
C ASN A 71 6.20 13.49 -11.40
N GLN A 72 5.98 14.17 -12.53
CA GLN A 72 4.85 13.88 -13.41
C GLN A 72 4.93 12.46 -14.01
N ASP A 73 6.12 12.04 -14.45
CA ASP A 73 6.32 10.72 -15.03
C ASP A 73 6.00 9.61 -14.02
N ASP A 74 6.42 9.77 -12.76
CA ASP A 74 6.12 8.81 -11.70
C ASP A 74 4.62 8.75 -11.39
N PHE A 75 3.94 9.88 -11.43
CA PHE A 75 2.49 9.94 -11.28
C PHE A 75 1.74 9.24 -12.44
N LEU A 76 2.19 9.42 -13.68
CA LEU A 76 1.61 8.73 -14.83
C LEU A 76 1.78 7.22 -14.76
N VAL A 77 2.91 6.72 -14.24
CA VAL A 77 3.14 5.27 -14.03
C VAL A 77 2.08 4.64 -13.13
N ILE A 78 1.62 5.36 -12.11
CA ILE A 78 0.59 4.85 -11.17
C ILE A 78 -0.73 4.56 -11.92
N SER A 79 -1.13 5.42 -12.87
CA SER A 79 -2.38 5.26 -13.61
C SER A 79 -2.24 4.33 -14.81
N THR A 80 -1.23 4.53 -15.64
CA THR A 80 -1.01 3.73 -16.85
C THR A 80 -0.48 2.32 -16.54
N GLY A 81 0.26 2.18 -15.44
CA GLY A 81 1.01 0.96 -15.16
C GLY A 81 2.19 0.75 -16.12
N GLU A 82 2.67 1.79 -16.82
CA GLU A 82 3.70 1.66 -17.85
C GLU A 82 4.81 2.71 -17.69
N TYR A 83 6.06 2.31 -17.95
CA TYR A 83 7.20 3.23 -18.00
C TYR A 83 8.32 2.68 -18.87
N GLY A 84 9.20 3.53 -19.37
CA GLY A 84 10.43 3.13 -20.04
C GLY A 84 11.54 2.83 -19.04
N GLY A 85 12.15 1.62 -19.11
CA GLY A 85 13.20 1.26 -18.15
C GLY A 85 13.72 -0.17 -18.30
N ILE A 86 14.36 -0.68 -17.25
CA ILE A 86 14.94 -2.03 -17.21
C ILE A 86 14.03 -3.08 -16.55
N GLY A 87 12.97 -2.66 -15.84
CA GLY A 87 12.01 -3.55 -15.18
C GLY A 87 12.55 -4.22 -13.92
N SER A 88 12.80 -3.42 -12.89
CA SER A 88 13.21 -3.92 -11.57
C SER A 88 12.78 -2.98 -10.46
N TYR A 89 12.39 -3.55 -9.32
CA TYR A 89 12.35 -2.82 -8.05
C TYR A 89 13.77 -2.58 -7.55
N ILE A 90 13.96 -1.43 -6.92
CA ILE A 90 15.21 -1.07 -6.24
C ILE A 90 14.91 -0.63 -4.81
N MET A 91 15.87 -0.80 -3.93
CA MET A 91 15.75 -0.40 -2.53
C MET A 91 17.03 0.31 -2.06
N GLU A 92 16.86 1.29 -1.19
CA GLU A 92 17.98 1.97 -0.52
C GLU A 92 18.25 1.30 0.83
N ARG A 93 19.52 1.16 1.20
CA ARG A 93 19.90 0.67 2.52
C ARG A 93 20.27 1.79 3.47
N LYS A 94 19.99 1.61 4.75
CA LYS A 94 20.42 2.54 5.81
C LYS A 94 21.93 2.73 5.85
N THR A 95 22.68 1.68 5.50
CA THR A 95 24.15 1.68 5.40
C THR A 95 24.67 2.35 4.14
N GLY A 96 23.79 2.83 3.28
CA GLY A 96 24.08 3.45 2.00
C GLY A 96 24.05 2.46 0.83
N GLY A 97 23.88 3.04 -0.37
CA GLY A 97 23.78 2.31 -1.64
C GLY A 97 22.37 1.85 -2.00
N VAL A 98 22.18 1.65 -3.29
CA VAL A 98 20.92 1.20 -3.89
C VAL A 98 21.10 -0.21 -4.45
N PHE A 99 20.14 -1.08 -4.16
CA PHE A 99 20.18 -2.51 -4.48
C PHE A 99 18.97 -2.90 -5.33
N ILE A 100 19.16 -3.91 -6.17
CA ILE A 100 18.05 -4.60 -6.83
C ILE A 100 17.30 -5.39 -5.76
N SER A 101 16.01 -5.07 -5.56
CA SER A 101 15.15 -5.79 -4.63
C SER A 101 14.25 -6.83 -5.31
N GLY A 102 14.05 -6.70 -6.65
CA GLY A 102 13.33 -7.69 -7.44
C GLY A 102 13.25 -7.29 -8.91
N PRO A 103 13.93 -7.98 -9.83
CA PRO A 103 13.64 -7.82 -11.25
C PRO A 103 12.22 -8.36 -11.52
N TYR A 104 11.48 -7.71 -12.43
CA TYR A 104 10.18 -8.25 -12.86
C TYR A 104 10.41 -9.45 -13.78
N ALA A 105 9.54 -10.44 -13.69
CA ALA A 105 9.56 -11.56 -14.63
C ALA A 105 9.53 -11.03 -16.08
N ASP A 106 10.30 -11.67 -16.96
CA ASP A 106 10.41 -11.34 -18.39
C ASP A 106 10.89 -9.91 -18.72
N SER A 107 11.38 -9.16 -17.73
CA SER A 107 11.95 -7.82 -17.95
C SER A 107 13.36 -7.87 -18.56
N PRO A 108 13.85 -6.76 -19.16
CA PRO A 108 15.25 -6.65 -19.56
C PRO A 108 16.23 -6.99 -18.43
N ALA A 109 15.93 -6.56 -17.20
CA ALA A 109 16.75 -6.84 -16.02
C ALA A 109 16.83 -8.36 -15.73
N ALA A 110 15.68 -9.04 -15.71
CA ALA A 110 15.62 -10.49 -15.48
C ALA A 110 16.31 -11.28 -16.59
N ARG A 111 16.02 -10.97 -17.87
CA ARG A 111 16.64 -11.66 -19.04
C ARG A 111 18.15 -11.49 -19.08
N ALA A 112 18.67 -10.36 -18.65
CA ALA A 112 20.12 -10.15 -18.59
C ALA A 112 20.77 -10.79 -17.35
N GLY A 113 19.98 -11.28 -16.39
CA GLY A 113 20.47 -11.97 -15.20
C GLY A 113 20.83 -11.07 -14.02
N LEU A 114 20.21 -9.88 -13.90
CA LEU A 114 20.20 -9.14 -12.62
C LEU A 114 19.47 -9.96 -11.56
N LYS A 115 19.95 -9.90 -10.34
CA LYS A 115 19.42 -10.67 -9.21
C LYS A 115 19.11 -9.77 -8.01
N CYS A 116 18.18 -10.21 -7.17
CA CYS A 116 17.98 -9.60 -5.86
C CYS A 116 19.29 -9.57 -5.08
N GLY A 117 19.61 -8.44 -4.44
CA GLY A 117 20.84 -8.24 -3.70
C GLY A 117 22.00 -7.65 -4.51
N ASP A 118 21.89 -7.51 -5.83
CA ASP A 118 22.88 -6.79 -6.64
C ASP A 118 22.90 -5.30 -6.25
N GLN A 119 24.03 -4.81 -5.79
CA GLN A 119 24.22 -3.38 -5.50
C GLN A 119 24.56 -2.63 -6.77
N ILE A 120 23.82 -1.60 -7.11
CA ILE A 120 24.10 -0.73 -8.25
C ILE A 120 25.23 0.24 -7.87
N ILE A 121 26.35 0.20 -8.58
CA ILE A 121 27.52 1.03 -8.28
C ILE A 121 27.84 2.06 -9.35
N MET A 122 27.52 1.79 -10.64
CA MET A 122 27.69 2.75 -11.74
C MET A 122 26.55 2.62 -12.75
N ILE A 123 26.19 3.75 -13.36
CA ILE A 123 25.25 3.84 -14.49
C ILE A 123 25.92 4.70 -15.56
N ASP A 124 26.04 4.17 -16.79
CA ASP A 124 26.66 4.81 -17.96
C ASP A 124 28.07 5.37 -17.70
N GLY A 125 28.80 4.76 -16.78
CA GLY A 125 30.15 5.16 -16.39
C GLY A 125 30.22 6.08 -15.17
N ASP A 126 29.08 6.65 -14.74
CA ASP A 126 29.01 7.50 -13.56
C ASP A 126 28.76 6.67 -12.29
N SER A 127 29.49 6.98 -11.22
CA SER A 127 29.26 6.38 -9.91
C SER A 127 27.90 6.82 -9.33
N VAL A 128 27.12 5.85 -8.86
CA VAL A 128 25.84 6.08 -8.18
C VAL A 128 25.84 5.57 -6.73
N ALA A 129 26.99 5.17 -6.22
CA ALA A 129 27.11 4.51 -4.91
C ALA A 129 26.65 5.39 -3.73
N SER A 130 26.69 6.73 -3.86
CA SER A 130 26.26 7.69 -2.84
C SER A 130 24.89 8.32 -3.12
N LEU A 131 24.24 7.96 -4.24
CA LEU A 131 22.96 8.52 -4.62
C LEU A 131 21.81 7.84 -3.88
N LYS A 132 20.71 8.57 -3.73
CA LYS A 132 19.45 8.07 -3.21
C LYS A 132 18.69 7.25 -4.24
N SER A 133 17.79 6.39 -3.78
CA SER A 133 16.99 5.51 -4.66
C SER A 133 16.22 6.28 -5.73
N ALA A 134 15.67 7.46 -5.42
CA ALA A 134 14.95 8.29 -6.38
C ALA A 134 15.85 8.75 -7.56
N GLU A 135 17.09 9.17 -7.28
CA GLU A 135 18.04 9.60 -8.30
C GLU A 135 18.52 8.43 -9.17
N VAL A 136 18.77 7.27 -8.54
CA VAL A 136 19.12 6.03 -9.25
C VAL A 136 17.95 5.57 -10.13
N SER A 137 16.72 5.61 -9.62
CA SER A 137 15.51 5.29 -10.38
C SER A 137 15.37 6.18 -11.62
N LYS A 138 15.55 7.50 -11.47
CA LYS A 138 15.51 8.46 -12.58
C LYS A 138 16.52 8.15 -13.68
N ARG A 139 17.73 7.67 -13.32
CA ARG A 139 18.75 7.27 -14.28
C ARG A 139 18.47 5.93 -14.95
N LEU A 140 17.85 4.96 -14.23
CA LEU A 140 17.47 3.66 -14.78
C LEU A 140 16.29 3.77 -15.74
N LYS A 141 15.34 4.67 -15.46
CA LYS A 141 14.23 5.02 -16.35
C LYS A 141 14.73 5.80 -17.57
N GLY A 142 13.92 5.86 -18.60
CA GLY A 142 14.20 6.64 -19.82
C GLY A 142 13.41 6.11 -21.02
N GLN A 143 13.60 6.73 -22.16
CA GLN A 143 12.89 6.39 -23.38
C GLN A 143 13.13 4.93 -23.79
N ALA A 144 12.06 4.20 -24.12
CA ALA A 144 12.15 2.86 -24.66
C ALA A 144 13.03 2.82 -25.92
N ASN A 145 13.72 1.70 -26.15
CA ASN A 145 14.69 1.47 -27.20
C ASN A 145 16.01 2.25 -27.07
N THR A 146 16.28 2.91 -25.92
CA THR A 146 17.60 3.45 -25.62
C THR A 146 18.45 2.47 -24.83
N GLN A 147 19.76 2.50 -25.01
CA GLN A 147 20.67 1.66 -24.24
C GLN A 147 21.06 2.30 -22.91
N ILE A 148 21.35 1.47 -21.93
CA ILE A 148 21.89 1.83 -20.63
C ILE A 148 22.88 0.77 -20.17
N LYS A 149 23.99 1.22 -19.58
CA LYS A 149 25.02 0.35 -19.01
C LYS A 149 24.99 0.42 -17.50
N VAL A 150 24.75 -0.71 -16.83
CA VAL A 150 24.67 -0.78 -15.37
C VAL A 150 25.76 -1.69 -14.84
N THR A 151 26.60 -1.17 -13.94
CA THR A 151 27.60 -1.97 -13.23
C THR A 151 27.11 -2.21 -11.80
N ILE A 152 27.14 -3.47 -11.38
CA ILE A 152 26.68 -3.91 -10.07
C ILE A 152 27.83 -4.60 -9.30
N LYS A 153 27.66 -4.64 -7.98
CA LYS A 153 28.41 -5.51 -7.10
C LYS A 153 27.48 -6.61 -6.58
N ARG A 154 27.76 -7.87 -6.98
CA ARG A 154 27.00 -9.05 -6.55
C ARG A 154 27.66 -9.67 -5.32
N PRO A 155 26.93 -9.76 -4.18
CA PRO A 155 27.47 -10.41 -2.99
C PRO A 155 27.56 -11.94 -3.18
N TYR A 156 28.35 -12.58 -2.34
CA TYR A 156 28.50 -14.04 -2.28
C TYR A 156 28.94 -14.69 -3.62
N THR A 157 29.74 -14.00 -4.43
CA THR A 157 30.29 -14.52 -5.68
C THR A 157 31.77 -14.16 -5.79
N THR A 158 32.59 -15.02 -6.41
CA THR A 158 34.00 -14.78 -6.65
C THR A 158 34.25 -13.60 -7.59
N ASP A 159 33.45 -13.49 -8.66
CA ASP A 159 33.43 -12.36 -9.58
C ASP A 159 32.26 -11.42 -9.18
N SER A 160 32.57 -10.52 -8.25
CA SER A 160 31.53 -9.68 -7.63
C SER A 160 31.15 -8.46 -8.46
N ILE A 161 32.00 -7.95 -9.35
CA ILE A 161 31.71 -6.78 -10.18
C ILE A 161 31.29 -7.25 -11.57
N LYS A 162 30.03 -6.93 -11.93
CA LYS A 162 29.44 -7.29 -13.22
C LYS A 162 28.87 -6.07 -13.90
N THR A 163 29.04 -6.02 -15.21
CA THR A 163 28.47 -4.95 -16.04
C THR A 163 27.49 -5.53 -17.04
N PHE A 164 26.31 -4.96 -17.08
CA PHE A 164 25.23 -5.32 -18.00
C PHE A 164 24.94 -4.15 -18.93
N THR A 165 24.63 -4.46 -20.18
CA THR A 165 24.09 -3.48 -21.13
C THR A 165 22.66 -3.88 -21.44
N PHE A 166 21.71 -2.97 -21.21
CA PHE A 166 20.31 -3.17 -21.45
C PHE A 166 19.83 -2.28 -22.57
N THR A 167 18.86 -2.75 -23.32
CA THR A 167 17.95 -1.86 -24.06
C THR A 167 16.75 -1.61 -23.15
N ARG A 168 16.46 -0.33 -22.84
CA ARG A 168 15.24 0.03 -22.10
C ARG A 168 14.02 -0.38 -22.92
N GLU A 169 13.04 -0.96 -22.27
CA GLU A 169 11.77 -1.34 -22.87
C GLU A 169 10.62 -0.61 -22.22
N LYS A 170 9.47 -0.63 -22.85
CA LYS A 170 8.20 -0.23 -22.23
C LYS A 170 7.81 -1.33 -21.25
N ILE A 171 8.02 -1.07 -19.96
CA ILE A 171 7.69 -1.98 -18.87
C ILE A 171 6.22 -1.82 -18.54
N LYS A 172 5.50 -2.94 -18.47
CA LYS A 172 4.11 -3.02 -18.01
C LYS A 172 4.08 -3.62 -16.61
N LEU A 173 3.56 -2.85 -15.66
CA LEU A 173 3.34 -3.33 -14.30
C LEU A 173 2.08 -4.20 -14.28
N ASN A 174 2.24 -5.49 -13.97
CA ASN A 174 1.12 -6.42 -13.91
C ASN A 174 0.28 -6.16 -12.63
N PRO A 175 -0.97 -5.69 -12.74
CA PRO A 175 -1.82 -5.44 -11.58
C PRO A 175 -2.33 -6.74 -10.93
N VAL A 176 -2.42 -7.83 -11.69
CA VAL A 176 -2.75 -9.17 -11.19
C VAL A 176 -1.45 -9.92 -10.97
N THR A 177 -0.90 -9.84 -9.76
CA THR A 177 0.39 -10.42 -9.41
C THR A 177 0.41 -11.93 -9.56
N TYR A 178 -0.70 -12.58 -9.19
CA TYR A 178 -0.88 -14.02 -9.29
C TYR A 178 -2.35 -14.37 -9.51
N TYR A 179 -2.61 -15.41 -10.27
CA TYR A 179 -3.88 -16.13 -10.28
C TYR A 179 -3.64 -17.62 -10.52
N GLY A 180 -4.49 -18.43 -9.92
CA GLY A 180 -4.38 -19.88 -10.02
C GLY A 180 -5.57 -20.60 -9.40
N VAL A 181 -5.61 -21.92 -9.56
CA VAL A 181 -6.63 -22.78 -8.96
C VAL A 181 -6.00 -23.50 -7.76
N THR A 182 -6.57 -23.30 -6.58
CA THR A 182 -6.09 -23.96 -5.37
C THR A 182 -6.43 -25.46 -5.32
N LYS A 183 -5.79 -26.20 -4.43
CA LYS A 183 -6.10 -27.62 -4.17
C LYS A 183 -7.57 -27.89 -3.83
N ASP A 184 -8.29 -26.88 -3.34
CA ASP A 184 -9.72 -26.94 -3.00
C ASP A 184 -10.62 -26.59 -4.20
N ASN A 185 -10.08 -26.51 -5.42
CA ASN A 185 -10.79 -26.12 -6.65
C ASN A 185 -11.41 -24.71 -6.58
N ILE A 186 -10.73 -23.78 -5.94
CA ILE A 186 -11.12 -22.38 -5.86
C ILE A 186 -10.17 -21.58 -6.75
N GLY A 187 -10.73 -20.80 -7.70
CA GLY A 187 -9.97 -19.84 -8.48
C GLY A 187 -9.59 -18.64 -7.61
N TYR A 188 -8.32 -18.35 -7.49
CA TYR A 188 -7.79 -17.23 -6.70
C TYR A 188 -7.16 -16.19 -7.62
N ILE A 189 -7.44 -14.90 -7.37
CA ILE A 189 -6.89 -13.76 -8.11
C ILE A 189 -6.35 -12.75 -7.11
N ALA A 190 -5.05 -12.48 -7.12
CA ALA A 190 -4.42 -11.40 -6.37
C ALA A 190 -4.36 -10.13 -7.24
N LEU A 191 -5.18 -9.15 -6.93
CA LEU A 191 -5.23 -7.86 -7.60
C LEU A 191 -4.61 -6.79 -6.68
N ASN A 192 -3.40 -6.30 -7.00
CA ASN A 192 -2.63 -5.43 -6.13
C ASN A 192 -2.83 -3.93 -6.40
N THR A 193 -3.36 -3.56 -7.55
CA THR A 193 -3.64 -2.17 -7.92
C THR A 193 -4.70 -2.10 -9.02
N TYR A 194 -5.26 -0.89 -9.23
CA TYR A 194 -6.17 -0.60 -10.34
C TYR A 194 -5.51 0.37 -11.32
N ASN A 195 -4.71 -0.17 -12.27
CA ASN A 195 -4.17 0.56 -13.42
C ASN A 195 -4.92 0.18 -14.70
N GLU A 196 -4.58 0.74 -15.85
CA GLU A 196 -5.27 0.53 -17.14
C GLU A 196 -5.32 -0.95 -17.63
N HIS A 197 -4.55 -1.85 -17.00
CA HIS A 197 -4.48 -3.27 -17.34
C HIS A 197 -5.24 -4.20 -16.38
N SER A 198 -5.86 -3.64 -15.34
CA SER A 198 -6.42 -4.42 -14.23
C SER A 198 -7.62 -5.26 -14.66
N ALA A 199 -8.55 -4.66 -15.39
CA ALA A 199 -9.71 -5.41 -15.89
C ALA A 199 -9.33 -6.48 -16.90
N GLU A 200 -8.34 -6.23 -17.75
CA GLU A 200 -7.82 -7.23 -18.70
C GLU A 200 -7.22 -8.43 -17.95
N GLY A 201 -6.38 -8.18 -16.95
CA GLY A 201 -5.77 -9.24 -16.13
C GLY A 201 -6.79 -10.10 -15.39
N VAL A 202 -7.77 -9.45 -14.73
CA VAL A 202 -8.87 -10.17 -14.06
C VAL A 202 -9.73 -10.94 -15.06
N LYS A 203 -10.06 -10.35 -16.21
CA LYS A 203 -10.82 -11.01 -17.27
C LYS A 203 -10.13 -12.28 -17.76
N LYS A 204 -8.81 -12.21 -18.00
CA LYS A 204 -8.01 -13.37 -18.41
C LYS A 204 -8.13 -14.50 -17.40
N ALA A 205 -7.90 -14.23 -16.11
CA ALA A 205 -8.01 -15.23 -15.05
C ALA A 205 -9.42 -15.86 -14.99
N LEU A 206 -10.48 -15.02 -15.05
CA LEU A 206 -11.87 -15.52 -15.03
C LEU A 206 -12.22 -16.39 -16.23
N LEU A 207 -11.70 -16.10 -17.42
CA LEU A 207 -11.93 -16.93 -18.60
C LEU A 207 -11.25 -18.30 -18.48
N GLU A 208 -10.03 -18.34 -17.93
CA GLU A 208 -9.34 -19.61 -17.65
C GLU A 208 -10.08 -20.42 -16.59
N PHE A 209 -10.56 -19.79 -15.51
CA PHE A 209 -11.37 -20.47 -14.49
C PHE A 209 -12.70 -20.99 -15.06
N LYS A 210 -13.36 -20.22 -15.92
CA LYS A 210 -14.60 -20.65 -16.60
C LYS A 210 -14.39 -21.87 -17.50
N ALA A 211 -13.23 -21.98 -18.12
CA ALA A 211 -12.87 -23.13 -18.96
C ALA A 211 -12.53 -24.38 -18.12
N ASN A 212 -12.21 -24.24 -16.84
CA ASN A 212 -11.88 -25.33 -15.94
C ASN A 212 -13.12 -25.75 -15.13
N SER A 213 -13.76 -26.84 -15.52
CA SER A 213 -14.97 -27.38 -14.87
C SER A 213 -14.78 -27.79 -13.39
N ALA A 214 -13.55 -27.93 -12.92
CA ALA A 214 -13.28 -28.25 -11.53
C ALA A 214 -13.43 -27.02 -10.61
N VAL A 215 -13.35 -25.79 -11.14
CA VAL A 215 -13.48 -24.56 -10.33
C VAL A 215 -14.91 -24.39 -9.86
N LYS A 216 -15.09 -24.38 -8.53
CA LYS A 216 -16.40 -24.31 -7.87
C LYS A 216 -16.71 -22.94 -7.22
N ALA A 217 -15.70 -22.10 -7.06
CA ALA A 217 -15.81 -20.75 -6.49
C ALA A 217 -14.64 -19.88 -6.92
N VAL A 218 -14.78 -18.56 -6.78
CA VAL A 218 -13.72 -17.58 -7.07
C VAL A 218 -13.47 -16.72 -5.84
N VAL A 219 -12.20 -16.43 -5.58
CA VAL A 219 -11.73 -15.45 -4.60
C VAL A 219 -11.01 -14.34 -5.33
N LEU A 220 -11.46 -13.09 -5.13
CA LEU A 220 -10.75 -11.88 -5.53
C LEU A 220 -10.08 -11.29 -4.31
N ASP A 221 -8.77 -11.32 -4.27
CA ASP A 221 -7.99 -10.79 -3.16
C ASP A 221 -7.59 -9.34 -3.43
N LEU A 222 -8.02 -8.45 -2.54
CA LEU A 222 -7.75 -7.02 -2.53
C LEU A 222 -6.99 -6.60 -1.27
N CYS A 223 -6.45 -7.54 -0.49
CA CYS A 223 -5.63 -7.23 0.69
C CYS A 223 -4.40 -6.40 0.29
N GLY A 224 -4.16 -5.30 1.00
CA GLY A 224 -3.07 -4.36 0.69
C GLY A 224 -3.27 -3.52 -0.57
N ASN A 225 -4.37 -3.65 -1.30
CA ASN A 225 -4.63 -2.91 -2.54
C ASN A 225 -5.20 -1.51 -2.25
N GLY A 226 -4.36 -0.47 -2.35
CA GLY A 226 -4.73 0.93 -2.11
C GLY A 226 -5.69 1.55 -3.14
N GLY A 227 -6.15 0.78 -4.14
CA GLY A 227 -7.07 1.24 -5.18
C GLY A 227 -6.37 1.65 -6.47
N GLY A 228 -6.89 2.70 -7.12
CA GLY A 228 -6.43 3.24 -8.39
C GLY A 228 -7.60 3.72 -9.26
N LEU A 229 -7.63 3.36 -10.53
CA LEU A 229 -8.61 3.83 -11.50
C LEU A 229 -10.03 3.32 -11.22
N VAL A 230 -10.97 4.24 -11.03
CA VAL A 230 -12.39 3.93 -10.79
C VAL A 230 -13.01 3.18 -11.98
N ASP A 231 -12.66 3.56 -13.20
CA ASP A 231 -13.19 2.91 -14.41
C ASP A 231 -12.81 1.43 -14.49
N GLU A 232 -11.62 1.05 -14.03
CA GLU A 232 -11.20 -0.34 -13.96
C GLU A 232 -12.00 -1.15 -12.93
N ALA A 233 -12.29 -0.54 -11.76
CA ALA A 233 -13.17 -1.17 -10.77
C ALA A 233 -14.58 -1.42 -11.33
N ILE A 234 -15.13 -0.46 -12.09
CA ILE A 234 -16.45 -0.60 -12.74
C ILE A 234 -16.45 -1.72 -13.79
N LYS A 235 -15.37 -1.83 -14.60
CA LYS A 235 -15.22 -2.93 -15.57
C LYS A 235 -15.15 -4.29 -14.86
N ILE A 236 -14.36 -4.39 -13.79
CA ILE A 236 -14.24 -5.63 -13.00
C ILE A 236 -15.58 -6.02 -12.37
N LEU A 237 -16.32 -5.06 -11.82
CA LEU A 237 -17.68 -5.29 -11.31
C LEU A 237 -18.61 -5.84 -12.40
N GLY A 238 -18.46 -5.37 -13.65
CA GLY A 238 -19.23 -5.85 -14.80
C GLY A 238 -18.98 -7.32 -15.17
N PHE A 239 -17.86 -7.92 -14.73
CA PHE A 239 -17.63 -9.36 -14.95
C PHE A 239 -18.45 -10.26 -14.02
N PHE A 240 -19.00 -9.71 -12.95
CA PHE A 240 -19.78 -10.42 -11.92
C PHE A 240 -21.25 -9.98 -11.83
N LEU A 241 -21.59 -8.80 -12.34
CA LEU A 241 -22.90 -8.17 -12.22
C LEU A 241 -23.55 -8.00 -13.59
N PRO A 242 -24.87 -8.04 -13.70
CA PRO A 242 -25.59 -7.76 -14.94
C PRO A 242 -25.21 -6.40 -15.53
N LYS A 243 -25.15 -6.31 -16.85
CA LYS A 243 -24.93 -5.05 -17.56
C LYS A 243 -26.01 -4.03 -17.20
N GLY A 244 -25.59 -2.78 -16.95
CA GLY A 244 -26.47 -1.68 -16.57
C GLY A 244 -26.75 -1.57 -15.06
N THR A 245 -26.15 -2.44 -14.23
CA THR A 245 -26.26 -2.36 -12.77
C THR A 245 -25.57 -1.09 -12.25
N GLU A 246 -26.26 -0.32 -11.42
CA GLU A 246 -25.68 0.84 -10.74
C GLU A 246 -24.73 0.35 -9.63
N VAL A 247 -23.48 0.79 -9.70
CA VAL A 247 -22.41 0.32 -8.78
C VAL A 247 -21.77 1.43 -7.96
N LEU A 248 -21.93 2.67 -8.42
CA LEU A 248 -21.31 3.83 -7.78
C LEU A 248 -22.06 5.10 -8.13
N THR A 249 -22.19 6.00 -7.17
CA THR A 249 -22.67 7.38 -7.38
C THR A 249 -21.65 8.35 -6.81
N THR A 250 -21.32 9.42 -7.54
CA THR A 250 -20.45 10.49 -7.04
C THR A 250 -21.24 11.79 -6.89
N LYS A 251 -20.95 12.55 -5.83
CA LYS A 251 -21.55 13.86 -5.54
C LYS A 251 -20.42 14.83 -5.21
N GLY A 252 -20.26 15.84 -6.06
CA GLY A 252 -19.32 16.93 -5.86
C GLY A 252 -19.97 18.18 -5.28
N ARG A 253 -19.27 19.31 -5.43
CA ARG A 253 -19.69 20.61 -4.88
C ARG A 253 -20.98 21.14 -5.52
N THR A 254 -21.21 20.82 -6.78
CA THR A 254 -22.39 21.28 -7.54
C THR A 254 -23.20 20.11 -8.06
N THR A 255 -24.46 20.36 -8.43
CA THR A 255 -25.33 19.34 -9.05
C THR A 255 -24.79 18.81 -10.38
N LYS A 256 -23.93 19.56 -11.06
CA LYS A 256 -23.25 19.13 -12.29
C LYS A 256 -22.20 18.05 -12.05
N ASP A 257 -21.75 17.91 -10.81
CA ASP A 257 -20.75 16.92 -10.39
C ASP A 257 -21.40 15.61 -9.90
N TYR A 258 -22.72 15.49 -10.05
CA TYR A 258 -23.45 14.26 -9.76
C TYR A 258 -23.33 13.30 -10.93
N ARG A 259 -22.82 12.09 -10.68
CA ARG A 259 -22.70 11.04 -11.69
C ARG A 259 -23.10 9.69 -11.11
N VAL A 260 -23.80 8.90 -11.93
CA VAL A 260 -24.12 7.49 -11.63
C VAL A 260 -23.32 6.62 -12.59
N TYR A 261 -22.59 5.68 -12.05
CA TYR A 261 -21.77 4.73 -12.81
C TYR A 261 -22.47 3.38 -12.83
N LYS A 262 -22.54 2.80 -14.02
CA LYS A 262 -23.19 1.50 -14.27
C LYS A 262 -22.22 0.56 -14.95
N THR A 263 -22.39 -0.73 -14.72
CA THR A 263 -21.64 -1.77 -15.42
C THR A 263 -21.92 -1.71 -16.92
N SER A 264 -20.89 -1.84 -17.75
CA SER A 264 -20.98 -1.85 -19.22
C SER A 264 -20.74 -3.22 -19.82
N GLU A 265 -20.00 -4.06 -19.09
CA GLU A 265 -19.58 -5.38 -19.52
C GLU A 265 -20.70 -6.42 -19.37
N GLN A 266 -20.59 -7.51 -20.14
CA GLN A 266 -21.41 -8.71 -19.90
C GLN A 266 -20.74 -9.58 -18.84
N PRO A 267 -21.48 -10.13 -17.88
CA PRO A 267 -20.90 -10.94 -16.83
C PRO A 267 -20.27 -12.22 -17.39
N ILE A 268 -19.06 -12.53 -16.91
CA ILE A 268 -18.31 -13.73 -17.30
C ILE A 268 -18.79 -14.93 -16.46
N MET A 269 -18.94 -14.73 -15.16
CA MET A 269 -19.30 -15.75 -14.18
C MET A 269 -20.41 -15.23 -13.22
N PRO A 270 -21.64 -14.97 -13.71
CA PRO A 270 -22.70 -14.32 -12.91
C PRO A 270 -23.13 -15.15 -11.70
N ASP A 271 -23.15 -16.49 -11.81
CA ASP A 271 -23.68 -17.38 -10.77
C ASP A 271 -22.58 -18.05 -9.94
N MET A 272 -21.30 -17.90 -10.32
CA MET A 272 -20.18 -18.51 -9.61
C MET A 272 -20.09 -17.94 -8.19
N PRO A 273 -20.02 -18.79 -7.14
CA PRO A 273 -19.77 -18.32 -5.77
C PRO A 273 -18.50 -17.45 -5.73
N LEU A 274 -18.61 -16.27 -5.10
CA LEU A 274 -17.56 -15.25 -5.08
C LEU A 274 -17.31 -14.75 -3.65
N ALA A 275 -16.06 -14.76 -3.24
CA ALA A 275 -15.60 -14.04 -2.06
C ALA A 275 -14.61 -12.95 -2.45
N VAL A 276 -14.60 -11.87 -1.67
CA VAL A 276 -13.62 -10.79 -1.80
C VAL A 276 -12.86 -10.67 -0.49
N LEU A 277 -11.54 -10.74 -0.55
CA LEU A 277 -10.68 -10.57 0.62
C LEU A 277 -10.27 -9.11 0.75
N ILE A 278 -10.35 -8.56 1.96
CA ILE A 278 -9.96 -7.17 2.26
C ILE A 278 -9.22 -7.07 3.59
N ASP A 279 -8.45 -6.02 3.75
CA ASP A 279 -7.79 -5.65 5.00
C ASP A 279 -7.72 -4.11 5.17
N GLY A 280 -7.01 -3.63 6.19
CA GLY A 280 -6.83 -2.19 6.43
C GLY A 280 -6.07 -1.44 5.34
N GLY A 281 -5.38 -2.14 4.42
CA GLY A 281 -4.72 -1.58 3.24
C GLY A 281 -5.63 -1.50 2.02
N SER A 282 -6.79 -2.16 2.04
CA SER A 282 -7.78 -2.12 0.95
C SER A 282 -8.48 -0.77 0.94
N ALA A 283 -8.27 0.07 -0.10
CA ALA A 283 -8.77 1.44 -0.14
C ALA A 283 -9.36 1.83 -1.51
N SER A 284 -10.23 2.86 -1.53
CA SER A 284 -10.69 3.53 -2.75
C SER A 284 -11.35 2.56 -3.76
N ALA A 285 -10.76 2.31 -4.95
CA ALA A 285 -11.29 1.40 -5.99
C ALA A 285 -11.52 -0.02 -5.45
N SER A 286 -10.67 -0.50 -4.52
CA SER A 286 -10.87 -1.77 -3.81
C SER A 286 -12.14 -1.75 -2.96
N GLU A 287 -12.41 -0.64 -2.29
CA GLU A 287 -13.62 -0.47 -1.48
C GLU A 287 -14.88 -0.30 -2.33
N ILE A 288 -14.76 0.34 -3.51
CA ILE A 288 -15.83 0.40 -4.50
C ILE A 288 -16.19 -1.03 -4.95
N THR A 289 -15.16 -1.84 -5.28
CA THR A 289 -15.37 -3.22 -5.74
C THR A 289 -15.98 -4.09 -4.64
N ALA A 290 -15.38 -4.12 -3.46
CA ALA A 290 -15.86 -4.92 -2.33
C ALA A 290 -17.24 -4.45 -1.85
N GLY A 291 -17.44 -3.14 -1.71
CA GLY A 291 -18.68 -2.55 -1.21
C GLY A 291 -19.86 -2.72 -2.17
N ALA A 292 -19.65 -2.55 -3.48
CA ALA A 292 -20.70 -2.78 -4.46
C ALA A 292 -21.12 -4.25 -4.51
N LEU A 293 -20.17 -5.19 -4.47
CA LEU A 293 -20.46 -6.62 -4.42
C LEU A 293 -21.15 -7.04 -3.11
N GLN A 294 -20.80 -6.39 -1.99
CA GLN A 294 -21.48 -6.60 -0.70
C GLN A 294 -22.91 -6.08 -0.73
N ASP A 295 -23.12 -4.83 -1.14
CA ASP A 295 -24.43 -4.15 -1.12
C ASP A 295 -25.43 -4.81 -2.07
N LEU A 296 -24.95 -5.39 -3.18
CA LEU A 296 -25.76 -6.13 -4.15
C LEU A 296 -25.87 -7.63 -3.82
N ASP A 297 -25.41 -8.07 -2.67
CA ASP A 297 -25.40 -9.48 -2.23
C ASP A 297 -24.80 -10.44 -3.26
N ARG A 298 -23.77 -9.98 -4.01
CA ARG A 298 -23.11 -10.76 -5.04
C ARG A 298 -21.94 -11.58 -4.49
N ALA A 299 -21.22 -11.03 -3.52
CA ALA A 299 -20.07 -11.68 -2.90
C ALA A 299 -20.14 -11.63 -1.37
N VAL A 300 -19.47 -12.58 -0.73
CA VAL A 300 -19.16 -12.53 0.71
C VAL A 300 -17.82 -11.83 0.89
N ILE A 301 -17.77 -10.82 1.75
CA ILE A 301 -16.57 -10.05 2.06
C ILE A 301 -15.91 -10.65 3.31
N ILE A 302 -14.61 -10.99 3.20
CA ILE A 302 -13.87 -11.71 4.25
C ILE A 302 -12.58 -10.94 4.59
N GLY A 303 -12.25 -10.81 5.86
CA GLY A 303 -10.97 -10.23 6.28
C GLY A 303 -11.07 -9.21 7.39
N GLY A 304 -10.28 -8.15 7.28
CA GLY A 304 -10.30 -6.97 8.14
C GLY A 304 -11.16 -5.85 7.58
N ARG A 305 -11.48 -4.85 8.42
CA ARG A 305 -12.15 -3.62 7.98
C ARG A 305 -11.23 -2.87 6.99
N SER A 306 -11.78 -2.35 5.90
CA SER A 306 -11.02 -1.59 4.91
C SER A 306 -10.65 -0.18 5.39
N TYR A 307 -9.88 0.54 4.59
CA TYR A 307 -9.29 1.84 4.95
C TYR A 307 -10.31 2.96 5.19
N GLY A 308 -11.40 3.03 4.42
CA GLY A 308 -12.41 4.09 4.54
C GLY A 308 -12.12 5.33 3.72
N LYS A 309 -11.62 5.20 2.49
CA LYS A 309 -11.44 6.32 1.54
C LYS A 309 -12.65 6.44 0.61
N GLY A 310 -13.53 7.38 0.90
CA GLY A 310 -14.76 7.67 0.13
C GLY A 310 -14.68 8.94 -0.75
N LEU A 311 -13.47 9.35 -1.16
CA LEU A 311 -13.19 10.57 -1.92
C LEU A 311 -12.69 10.23 -3.33
N VAL A 312 -13.11 11.03 -4.31
CA VAL A 312 -12.69 10.92 -5.71
C VAL A 312 -11.80 12.11 -6.07
N GLN A 313 -10.62 11.80 -6.62
CA GLN A 313 -9.70 12.80 -7.14
C GLN A 313 -9.77 12.85 -8.68
N THR A 314 -9.43 14.02 -9.22
CA THR A 314 -9.11 14.22 -10.64
C THR A 314 -7.85 15.04 -10.77
N THR A 315 -7.18 14.92 -11.90
CA THR A 315 -6.01 15.76 -12.22
C THR A 315 -6.42 16.97 -13.04
N ARG A 316 -5.82 18.10 -12.74
CA ARG A 316 -5.96 19.36 -13.48
C ARG A 316 -4.58 19.83 -13.91
N PRO A 317 -4.38 20.16 -15.20
CA PRO A 317 -3.11 20.72 -15.65
C PRO A 317 -2.89 22.11 -15.05
N LEU A 318 -1.67 22.36 -14.62
CA LEU A 318 -1.17 23.65 -14.19
C LEU A 318 -0.06 24.12 -15.13
N PRO A 319 0.35 25.41 -15.08
CA PRO A 319 1.48 25.92 -15.85
C PRO A 319 2.78 25.15 -15.57
N PHE A 320 3.73 25.24 -16.50
CA PHE A 320 5.06 24.64 -16.39
C PHE A 320 5.04 23.11 -16.17
N ASN A 321 4.19 22.44 -16.95
CA ASN A 321 4.10 20.97 -16.94
C ASN A 321 3.87 20.36 -15.55
N SER A 322 3.14 21.07 -14.69
CA SER A 322 2.74 20.58 -13.36
C SER A 322 1.27 20.19 -13.33
N LEU A 323 0.87 19.43 -12.33
CA LEU A 323 -0.50 18.95 -12.16
C LEU A 323 -0.99 19.23 -10.74
N LEU A 324 -2.28 19.48 -10.62
CA LEU A 324 -3.01 19.44 -9.35
C LEU A 324 -3.90 18.18 -9.34
N LYS A 325 -3.61 17.24 -8.47
CA LYS A 325 -4.52 16.16 -8.13
C LYS A 325 -5.47 16.69 -7.07
N LEU A 326 -6.74 16.80 -7.40
CA LEU A 326 -7.74 17.53 -6.61
C LEU A 326 -8.89 16.60 -6.23
N THR A 327 -9.28 16.59 -4.96
CA THR A 327 -10.52 15.96 -4.49
C THR A 327 -11.72 16.77 -4.98
N ILE A 328 -12.58 16.15 -5.80
CA ILE A 328 -13.71 16.82 -6.45
C ILE A 328 -15.07 16.29 -5.99
N ALA A 329 -15.16 15.10 -5.44
CA ALA A 329 -16.42 14.47 -5.07
C ALA A 329 -16.27 13.46 -3.94
N LYS A 330 -17.39 13.20 -3.25
CA LYS A 330 -17.59 12.02 -2.40
C LYS A 330 -18.28 10.94 -3.22
N TYR A 331 -18.00 9.66 -2.92
CA TYR A 331 -18.69 8.57 -3.59
C TYR A 331 -19.56 7.73 -2.64
N TYR A 332 -20.61 7.18 -3.21
CA TYR A 332 -21.62 6.38 -2.52
C TYR A 332 -21.78 5.06 -3.27
N ILE A 333 -21.73 3.95 -2.55
CA ILE A 333 -21.93 2.60 -3.08
C ILE A 333 -23.44 2.26 -3.15
N PRO A 334 -23.85 1.12 -3.74
CA PRO A 334 -25.25 0.88 -4.12
C PRO A 334 -26.30 1.04 -3.02
N SER A 335 -25.99 0.74 -1.76
CA SER A 335 -26.91 0.99 -0.63
C SER A 335 -27.14 2.47 -0.33
N GLY A 336 -26.38 3.37 -0.96
CA GLY A 336 -26.41 4.82 -0.71
C GLY A 336 -25.49 5.27 0.43
N ARG A 337 -24.73 4.37 1.05
CA ARG A 337 -23.80 4.72 2.13
C ARG A 337 -22.50 5.34 1.62
N LEU A 338 -22.00 6.32 2.36
CA LEU A 338 -20.68 6.91 2.21
C LEU A 338 -19.71 6.17 3.13
N ILE A 339 -18.67 5.57 2.59
CA ILE A 339 -17.72 4.77 3.37
C ILE A 339 -16.57 5.59 4.00
N GLN A 340 -16.53 6.90 3.73
CA GLN A 340 -15.48 7.79 4.26
C GLN A 340 -15.42 7.75 5.78
N GLU A 341 -14.25 7.35 6.32
CA GLU A 341 -14.02 7.25 7.76
C GLU A 341 -13.65 8.60 8.38
N ILE A 342 -12.69 9.29 7.76
CA ILE A 342 -12.12 10.52 8.30
C ILE A 342 -12.84 11.74 7.77
N ASP A 343 -13.29 12.63 8.67
CA ASP A 343 -13.84 13.93 8.31
C ASP A 343 -12.73 14.97 8.23
N TYR A 344 -12.24 15.21 7.01
CA TYR A 344 -11.18 16.19 6.75
C TYR A 344 -11.65 17.64 6.85
N SER A 345 -12.95 17.90 6.92
CA SER A 345 -13.50 19.26 7.09
C SER A 345 -13.43 19.77 8.54
N HIS A 346 -13.16 18.89 9.49
CA HIS A 346 -13.07 19.22 10.90
C HIS A 346 -11.79 18.63 11.53
N ARG A 347 -11.01 19.48 12.18
CA ARG A 347 -9.83 19.06 12.97
C ARG A 347 -10.11 19.05 14.45
N ASN A 348 -9.45 18.16 15.15
CA ASN A 348 -9.38 18.16 16.60
C ASN A 348 -8.46 19.30 17.09
N PRO A 349 -8.54 19.72 18.40
CA PRO A 349 -7.66 20.74 18.94
C PRO A 349 -6.15 20.44 18.84
N ASP A 350 -5.78 19.16 18.73
CA ASP A 350 -4.41 18.69 18.54
C ASP A 350 -3.95 18.67 17.07
N GLY A 351 -4.80 19.14 16.13
CA GLY A 351 -4.52 19.18 14.69
C GLY A 351 -4.82 17.89 13.94
N THR A 352 -5.19 16.80 14.61
CA THR A 352 -5.59 15.55 13.97
C THR A 352 -6.98 15.67 13.35
N PHE A 353 -7.26 14.84 12.33
CA PHE A 353 -8.58 14.78 11.72
C PHE A 353 -9.55 13.98 12.58
N LYS A 354 -10.84 14.34 12.48
CA LYS A 354 -11.90 13.71 13.26
C LYS A 354 -12.35 12.40 12.64
N HIS A 355 -12.28 11.33 13.42
CA HIS A 355 -12.90 10.04 13.05
C HIS A 355 -14.38 10.02 13.44
N LYS A 356 -15.22 9.39 12.61
CA LYS A 356 -16.62 9.16 12.92
C LYS A 356 -16.74 7.92 13.82
N PRO A 357 -17.17 8.05 15.08
CA PRO A 357 -17.37 6.90 15.95
C PRO A 357 -18.42 5.92 15.40
N ASP A 358 -18.24 4.63 15.55
CA ASP A 358 -19.18 3.60 15.09
C ASP A 358 -20.61 3.80 15.62
N SER A 359 -20.75 4.38 16.82
CA SER A 359 -22.04 4.71 17.42
C SER A 359 -22.83 5.81 16.67
N LEU A 360 -22.15 6.62 15.85
CA LEU A 360 -22.74 7.69 15.04
C LEU A 360 -22.90 7.28 13.56
N CYS A 361 -22.53 6.06 13.20
CA CYS A 361 -22.69 5.54 11.85
C CYS A 361 -24.17 5.19 11.57
N ASN A 362 -24.66 5.61 10.40
CA ASN A 362 -26.01 5.27 9.97
C ASN A 362 -26.08 3.82 9.47
N VAL A 363 -27.24 3.20 9.69
CA VAL A 363 -27.54 1.85 9.22
C VAL A 363 -28.15 1.91 7.82
N PHE A 364 -27.64 1.09 6.92
CA PHE A 364 -28.13 0.85 5.57
C PHE A 364 -28.37 -0.65 5.38
N HIS A 365 -28.98 -1.03 4.28
CA HIS A 365 -29.29 -2.41 3.97
C HIS A 365 -28.82 -2.78 2.58
N THR A 366 -28.30 -4.00 2.44
CA THR A 366 -28.00 -4.61 1.15
C THR A 366 -29.27 -4.95 0.38
N ALA A 367 -29.16 -5.39 -0.86
CA ALA A 367 -30.30 -5.78 -1.69
C ALA A 367 -31.22 -6.84 -1.04
N HIS A 368 -30.67 -7.77 -0.25
CA HIS A 368 -31.45 -8.78 0.49
C HIS A 368 -31.66 -8.42 1.97
N GLY A 369 -31.46 -7.16 2.35
CA GLY A 369 -31.77 -6.67 3.70
C GLY A 369 -30.72 -7.00 4.77
N ARG A 370 -29.47 -7.34 4.43
CA ARG A 370 -28.38 -7.42 5.42
C ARG A 370 -28.03 -6.01 5.91
N GLU A 371 -27.79 -5.87 7.21
CA GLU A 371 -27.38 -4.59 7.80
C GLU A 371 -25.92 -4.28 7.45
N VAL A 372 -25.68 -3.06 6.95
CA VAL A 372 -24.37 -2.48 6.67
C VAL A 372 -24.33 -1.03 7.17
N ARG A 373 -23.14 -0.47 7.40
CA ARG A 373 -23.00 0.87 7.99
C ARG A 373 -22.16 1.79 7.12
N ASP A 374 -22.38 3.09 7.25
CA ASP A 374 -21.51 4.12 6.68
C ASP A 374 -20.33 4.44 7.60
N GLY A 375 -19.43 5.32 7.17
CA GLY A 375 -18.43 5.97 8.02
C GLY A 375 -17.41 5.02 8.67
N GLY A 376 -16.55 4.41 7.88
CA GLY A 376 -15.48 3.58 8.43
C GLY A 376 -15.08 2.43 7.52
N GLY A 377 -15.11 2.68 6.21
CA GLY A 377 -14.76 1.66 5.22
C GLY A 377 -15.80 0.55 5.11
N ILE A 378 -15.36 -0.55 4.53
CA ILE A 378 -16.16 -1.77 4.36
C ILE A 378 -15.90 -2.72 5.53
N THR A 379 -16.93 -3.01 6.29
CA THR A 379 -16.88 -4.04 7.33
C THR A 379 -17.11 -5.41 6.68
N PRO A 380 -16.21 -6.39 6.84
CA PRO A 380 -16.36 -7.70 6.24
C PRO A 380 -17.54 -8.49 6.86
N ASP A 381 -18.13 -9.38 6.08
CA ASP A 381 -19.18 -10.32 6.51
C ASP A 381 -18.61 -11.42 7.42
N ILE A 382 -17.37 -11.85 7.12
CA ILE A 382 -16.58 -12.78 7.96
C ILE A 382 -15.31 -12.05 8.40
N LYS A 383 -15.23 -11.73 9.69
CA LYS A 383 -14.07 -11.02 10.26
C LYS A 383 -12.91 -11.98 10.52
N VAL A 384 -11.74 -11.57 10.07
CA VAL A 384 -10.46 -12.22 10.34
C VAL A 384 -9.59 -11.30 11.19
N THR A 385 -9.10 -11.81 12.30
CA THR A 385 -8.14 -11.07 13.12
C THR A 385 -6.73 -11.37 12.63
N PHE A 386 -6.05 -10.36 12.15
CA PHE A 386 -4.63 -10.43 11.81
C PHE A 386 -3.81 -10.21 13.09
N PRO A 387 -2.79 -11.04 13.36
CA PRO A 387 -1.92 -10.82 14.52
C PRO A 387 -1.15 -9.52 14.34
N GLU A 388 -0.90 -8.84 15.44
CA GLU A 388 0.05 -7.72 15.44
C GLU A 388 1.44 -8.20 15.04
N VAL A 389 2.15 -7.39 14.27
CA VAL A 389 3.52 -7.73 13.85
C VAL A 389 4.43 -7.69 15.07
N ASN A 390 5.07 -8.82 15.38
CA ASN A 390 6.05 -8.90 16.45
C ASN A 390 7.23 -7.96 16.19
N ARG A 391 7.66 -7.23 17.22
CA ARG A 391 8.76 -6.24 17.10
C ARG A 391 10.08 -6.85 16.62
N LEU A 392 10.40 -8.07 17.03
CA LEU A 392 11.58 -8.80 16.55
C LEU A 392 11.49 -9.03 15.04
N VAL A 393 10.35 -9.56 14.57
CA VAL A 393 10.11 -9.83 13.14
C VAL A 393 10.12 -8.52 12.34
N TYR A 394 9.48 -7.47 12.86
CA TYR A 394 9.53 -6.14 12.26
C TYR A 394 10.99 -5.65 12.08
N ASN A 395 11.85 -5.82 13.10
CA ASN A 395 13.25 -5.40 13.02
C ASN A 395 14.06 -6.27 12.04
N ILE A 396 13.77 -7.58 11.95
CA ILE A 396 14.39 -8.48 10.95
C ILE A 396 14.10 -7.96 9.52
N VAL A 397 12.85 -7.59 9.24
CA VAL A 397 12.43 -7.08 7.93
C VAL A 397 12.96 -5.67 7.69
N ARG A 398 12.75 -4.74 8.63
CA ARG A 398 13.20 -3.34 8.55
C ARG A 398 14.70 -3.19 8.30
N ASP A 399 15.51 -4.01 8.98
CA ASP A 399 16.97 -3.99 8.88
C ASP A 399 17.50 -5.00 7.85
N GLN A 400 16.57 -5.60 7.05
CA GLN A 400 16.85 -6.40 5.85
C GLN A 400 17.60 -7.72 6.11
N TRP A 401 17.57 -8.28 7.32
CA TRP A 401 18.23 -9.54 7.64
C TRP A 401 17.66 -10.72 6.85
N ALA A 402 16.36 -10.80 6.69
CA ALA A 402 15.72 -11.82 5.86
C ALA A 402 16.12 -11.69 4.39
N PHE A 403 16.15 -10.46 3.86
CA PHE A 403 16.60 -10.17 2.50
C PHE A 403 18.06 -10.60 2.25
N ASP A 404 18.98 -10.25 3.18
CA ASP A 404 20.40 -10.59 3.05
C ASP A 404 20.64 -12.08 3.14
N TYR A 405 19.95 -12.75 4.08
CA TYR A 405 20.01 -14.19 4.19
C TYR A 405 19.51 -14.89 2.93
N ALA A 406 18.34 -14.49 2.43
CA ALA A 406 17.79 -15.07 1.21
C ALA A 406 18.71 -14.83 -0.01
N THR A 407 19.45 -13.70 -0.04
CA THR A 407 20.47 -13.44 -1.08
C THR A 407 21.65 -14.41 -0.97
N LYS A 408 22.14 -14.67 0.26
CA LYS A 408 23.16 -15.69 0.53
C LYS A 408 22.67 -17.08 0.12
N TYR A 409 21.47 -17.43 0.59
CA TYR A 409 20.86 -18.72 0.29
C TYR A 409 20.74 -18.97 -1.22
N ALA A 410 20.26 -18.00 -1.97
CA ALA A 410 20.12 -18.11 -3.44
C ALA A 410 21.49 -18.16 -4.18
N ALA A 411 22.57 -17.66 -3.59
CA ALA A 411 23.90 -17.81 -4.15
C ALA A 411 24.45 -19.24 -3.96
N GLU A 412 24.06 -19.92 -2.90
CA GLU A 412 24.50 -21.27 -2.53
C GLU A 412 23.62 -22.38 -3.10
N HIS A 413 22.33 -22.08 -3.42
CA HIS A 413 21.33 -23.05 -3.87
C HIS A 413 20.80 -22.64 -5.25
N PRO A 414 21.21 -23.31 -6.34
CA PRO A 414 20.76 -22.98 -7.70
C PRO A 414 19.25 -23.18 -7.95
N THR A 415 18.61 -24.08 -7.22
CA THR A 415 17.19 -24.41 -7.35
C THR A 415 16.55 -24.65 -5.99
N ILE A 416 15.24 -24.47 -5.91
CA ILE A 416 14.41 -24.81 -4.75
C ILE A 416 13.17 -25.62 -5.20
N ALA A 417 12.39 -26.12 -4.24
CA ALA A 417 11.08 -26.72 -4.52
C ALA A 417 10.12 -25.70 -5.21
N PRO A 418 9.06 -26.14 -5.89
CA PRO A 418 8.04 -25.26 -6.44
C PRO A 418 7.52 -24.26 -5.40
N ALA A 419 7.14 -23.06 -5.85
CA ALA A 419 6.78 -21.94 -4.97
C ALA A 419 5.73 -22.33 -3.91
N GLY A 420 4.66 -23.00 -4.32
CA GLY A 420 3.60 -23.46 -3.41
C GLY A 420 4.00 -24.58 -2.45
N GLU A 421 5.14 -25.25 -2.68
CA GLU A 421 5.62 -26.38 -1.88
C GLU A 421 6.83 -26.04 -1.00
N PHE A 422 7.55 -24.94 -1.31
CA PHE A 422 8.76 -24.56 -0.59
C PHE A 422 8.46 -24.22 0.88
N GLU A 423 9.21 -24.83 1.80
CA GLU A 423 9.09 -24.63 3.25
C GLU A 423 10.45 -24.37 3.89
N ILE A 424 10.47 -23.61 4.97
CA ILE A 424 11.65 -23.38 5.79
C ILE A 424 11.85 -24.57 6.72
N THR A 425 12.85 -25.40 6.42
CA THR A 425 13.26 -26.54 7.27
C THR A 425 13.98 -26.08 8.54
N ASP A 426 14.17 -27.01 9.49
CA ASP A 426 14.99 -26.75 10.68
C ASP A 426 16.43 -26.34 10.31
N GLU A 427 16.97 -26.91 9.26
CA GLU A 427 18.31 -26.62 8.79
C GLU A 427 18.40 -25.16 8.27
N ILE A 428 17.47 -24.73 7.41
CA ILE A 428 17.41 -23.37 6.89
C ILE A 428 17.22 -22.36 8.03
N PHE A 429 16.31 -22.65 8.97
CA PHE A 429 16.06 -21.75 10.09
C PHE A 429 17.28 -21.63 11.02
N ASN A 430 17.96 -22.73 11.32
CA ASN A 430 19.18 -22.71 12.14
C ASN A 430 20.34 -22.04 11.43
N ASP A 431 20.46 -22.14 10.10
CA ASP A 431 21.46 -21.39 9.33
C ASP A 431 21.16 -19.89 9.36
N PHE A 432 19.89 -19.50 9.27
CA PHE A 432 19.48 -18.10 9.46
C PHE A 432 19.81 -17.57 10.85
N LYS A 433 19.58 -18.34 11.92
CA LYS A 433 19.96 -17.94 13.28
C LYS A 433 21.47 -17.67 13.40
N LYS A 434 22.31 -18.52 12.78
CA LYS A 434 23.77 -18.31 12.73
C LYS A 434 24.18 -17.12 11.87
N PHE A 435 23.40 -16.79 10.85
CA PHE A 435 23.64 -15.65 9.97
C PHE A 435 23.44 -14.31 10.68
N ILE A 436 22.51 -14.21 11.63
CA ILE A 436 22.29 -13.00 12.41
C ILE A 436 23.49 -12.74 13.32
N ASP A 437 24.17 -11.61 13.09
CA ASP A 437 25.24 -11.13 13.97
C ASP A 437 24.63 -10.44 15.20
N PRO A 438 24.70 -11.03 16.41
CA PRO A 438 24.07 -10.47 17.61
C PRO A 438 24.65 -9.11 18.03
N ASN A 439 25.85 -8.73 17.54
CA ASN A 439 26.46 -7.44 17.81
C ASN A 439 25.90 -6.32 16.89
N LYS A 440 25.34 -6.69 15.75
CA LYS A 440 24.79 -5.75 14.77
C LYS A 440 23.27 -5.71 14.78
N PHE A 441 22.64 -6.83 15.08
CA PHE A 441 21.19 -6.90 15.14
C PHE A 441 20.66 -6.33 16.46
N GLN A 442 19.91 -5.25 16.36
CA GLN A 442 19.25 -4.63 17.49
C GLN A 442 17.74 -4.67 17.28
N TYR A 443 17.01 -5.06 18.31
CA TYR A 443 15.54 -5.09 18.29
C TYR A 443 14.97 -4.52 19.59
N ASP A 444 13.71 -4.08 19.51
CA ASP A 444 13.02 -3.41 20.60
C ASP A 444 12.71 -4.40 21.73
N LYS A 445 13.38 -4.24 22.86
CA LYS A 445 13.19 -5.05 24.08
C LYS A 445 12.18 -4.37 25.02
N LEU A 446 10.91 -4.32 24.59
CA LEU A 446 9.87 -3.52 25.27
C LEU A 446 9.65 -3.93 26.72
N CYS A 447 9.74 -5.22 27.05
CA CYS A 447 9.59 -5.70 28.45
C CYS A 447 10.73 -5.17 29.34
N GLU A 448 11.99 -5.27 28.89
CA GLU A 448 13.13 -4.73 29.63
C GLU A 448 12.99 -3.21 29.84
N THR A 449 12.64 -2.49 28.76
CA THR A 449 12.43 -1.04 28.81
C THR A 449 11.28 -0.66 29.77
N GLY A 450 10.17 -1.39 29.72
CA GLY A 450 9.01 -1.15 30.58
C GLY A 450 9.31 -1.37 32.06
N VAL A 451 10.00 -2.45 32.39
CA VAL A 451 10.41 -2.75 33.78
C VAL A 451 11.39 -1.71 34.29
N SER A 452 12.39 -1.35 33.47
CA SER A 452 13.38 -0.31 33.84
C SER A 452 12.71 1.06 34.07
N LEU A 453 11.73 1.43 33.23
CA LEU A 453 10.96 2.66 33.42
C LEU A 453 10.13 2.62 34.71
N LEU A 454 9.42 1.51 34.94
CA LEU A 454 8.60 1.34 36.15
C LEU A 454 9.47 1.38 37.42
N ARG A 455 10.64 0.73 37.40
CA ARG A 455 11.62 0.77 38.48
C ARG A 455 12.05 2.20 38.80
N LYS A 456 12.44 2.95 37.76
CA LYS A 456 12.83 4.36 37.92
C LYS A 456 11.69 5.23 38.46
N THR A 457 10.47 4.97 38.03
CA THR A 457 9.29 5.68 38.58
C THR A 457 9.08 5.36 40.05
N ALA A 458 9.16 4.09 40.43
CA ALA A 458 9.03 3.66 41.82
C ALA A 458 10.13 4.27 42.75
N GLU A 459 11.36 4.38 42.23
CA GLU A 459 12.45 5.10 42.93
C GLU A 459 12.11 6.57 43.14
N THR A 460 11.64 7.25 42.07
CA THR A 460 11.33 8.70 42.13
C THR A 460 10.15 8.99 43.06
N GLU A 461 9.16 8.12 43.11
CA GLU A 461 7.98 8.26 43.96
C GLU A 461 8.18 7.73 45.41
N GLY A 462 9.36 7.18 45.71
CA GLY A 462 9.72 6.72 47.05
C GLY A 462 9.15 5.34 47.43
N TYR A 463 8.68 4.54 46.47
CA TYR A 463 8.17 3.19 46.71
C TYR A 463 9.26 2.10 46.70
N MET A 464 10.54 2.45 46.49
CA MET A 464 11.65 1.50 46.38
C MET A 464 12.14 1.02 47.77
N THR A 465 11.38 0.11 48.38
CA THR A 465 11.82 -0.63 49.57
C THR A 465 12.73 -1.80 49.18
N ASP A 466 13.46 -2.37 50.14
CA ASP A 466 14.32 -3.55 49.87
C ASP A 466 13.53 -4.74 49.28
N SER A 467 12.30 -4.94 49.72
CA SER A 467 11.40 -5.99 49.20
C SER A 467 11.01 -5.69 47.74
N VAL A 468 10.62 -4.46 47.42
CA VAL A 468 10.26 -4.03 46.06
C VAL A 468 11.46 -4.12 45.15
N LYS A 469 12.65 -3.75 45.59
CA LYS A 469 13.90 -3.88 44.83
C LYS A 469 14.18 -5.35 44.49
N ALA A 470 14.03 -6.26 45.44
CA ALA A 470 14.26 -7.71 45.21
C ALA A 470 13.30 -8.28 44.16
N GLU A 471 12.01 -7.83 44.18
CA GLU A 471 11.06 -8.29 43.14
C GLU A 471 11.36 -7.68 41.76
N PHE A 472 11.83 -6.44 41.68
CA PHE A 472 12.32 -5.89 40.41
C PHE A 472 13.54 -6.64 39.87
N ASP A 473 14.53 -6.93 40.71
CA ASP A 473 15.73 -7.68 40.31
C ASP A 473 15.37 -9.08 39.77
N LYS A 474 14.38 -9.73 40.40
CA LYS A 474 13.85 -11.02 39.93
C LYS A 474 13.11 -10.87 38.62
N LEU A 475 12.25 -9.85 38.46
CA LEU A 475 11.47 -9.60 37.24
C LEU A 475 12.39 -9.24 36.06
N GLU A 476 13.39 -8.38 36.26
CA GLU A 476 14.40 -8.04 35.26
C GLU A 476 15.14 -9.28 34.76
N LYS A 477 15.52 -10.19 35.67
CA LYS A 477 16.17 -11.46 35.29
C LYS A 477 15.24 -12.38 34.49
N MET A 478 13.95 -12.43 34.87
CA MET A 478 12.97 -13.28 34.18
C MET A 478 12.58 -12.76 32.79
N LEU A 479 12.58 -11.45 32.61
CA LEU A 479 12.19 -10.79 31.37
C LEU A 479 13.37 -10.39 30.48
N LYS A 480 14.61 -10.77 30.89
CA LYS A 480 15.80 -10.53 30.08
C LYS A 480 15.68 -11.26 28.75
N HIS A 481 15.78 -10.52 27.67
CA HIS A 481 15.70 -11.08 26.32
C HIS A 481 16.98 -11.87 25.99
N ASP A 482 16.77 -13.03 25.41
CA ASP A 482 17.80 -13.85 24.80
C ASP A 482 17.48 -13.99 23.30
N LEU A 483 18.38 -13.57 22.44
CA LEU A 483 18.13 -13.51 20.99
C LEU A 483 17.79 -14.88 20.42
N ASP A 484 18.50 -15.92 20.83
CA ASP A 484 18.31 -17.27 20.31
C ASP A 484 16.91 -17.80 20.66
N HIS A 485 16.53 -17.62 21.93
CA HIS A 485 15.20 -17.99 22.43
C HIS A 485 14.09 -17.15 21.76
N ASP A 486 14.30 -15.84 21.58
CA ASP A 486 13.33 -14.95 20.97
C ASP A 486 13.13 -15.27 19.47
N LEU A 487 14.18 -15.69 18.76
CA LEU A 487 14.08 -16.19 17.39
C LEU A 487 13.25 -17.48 17.32
N ASP A 488 13.50 -18.44 18.22
CA ASP A 488 12.75 -19.70 18.26
C ASP A 488 11.27 -19.48 18.58
N ARG A 489 10.98 -18.57 19.53
CA ARG A 489 9.60 -18.21 19.90
C ARG A 489 8.82 -17.61 18.72
N ASN A 490 9.48 -16.87 17.85
CA ASN A 490 8.88 -16.21 16.69
C ASN A 490 9.13 -16.97 15.37
N ARG A 491 9.55 -18.24 15.48
CA ARG A 491 9.95 -19.06 14.33
C ARG A 491 8.93 -19.05 13.18
N LYS A 492 7.64 -19.15 13.50
CA LYS A 492 6.57 -19.24 12.49
C LYS A 492 6.54 -18.00 11.59
N GLU A 493 6.56 -16.83 12.20
CA GLU A 493 6.51 -15.56 11.50
C GLU A 493 7.83 -15.27 10.75
N ILE A 494 8.96 -15.61 11.37
CA ILE A 494 10.27 -15.49 10.73
C ILE A 494 10.36 -16.43 9.52
N SER A 495 9.91 -17.68 9.65
CA SER A 495 9.91 -18.65 8.55
C SER A 495 9.05 -18.19 7.39
N ARG A 496 7.91 -17.54 7.65
CA ARG A 496 7.10 -16.92 6.61
C ARG A 496 7.88 -15.86 5.86
N GLN A 497 8.55 -14.92 6.55
CA GLN A 497 9.34 -13.86 5.92
C GLN A 497 10.52 -14.42 5.11
N LEU A 498 11.20 -15.43 5.65
CA LEU A 498 12.29 -16.10 4.95
C LEU A 498 11.81 -16.84 3.70
N SER A 499 10.66 -17.52 3.80
CA SER A 499 10.07 -18.25 2.68
C SER A 499 9.70 -17.30 1.54
N SER A 500 9.01 -16.19 1.85
CA SER A 500 8.66 -15.11 0.91
C SER A 500 9.91 -14.60 0.19
N GLU A 501 10.92 -14.16 0.95
CA GLU A 501 12.17 -13.62 0.40
C GLU A 501 12.97 -14.64 -0.43
N ILE A 502 13.03 -15.89 -0.02
CA ILE A 502 13.73 -16.93 -0.79
C ILE A 502 12.96 -17.23 -2.07
N VAL A 503 11.68 -17.52 -2.01
CA VAL A 503 10.86 -17.90 -3.17
C VAL A 503 10.84 -16.80 -4.23
N LYS A 504 10.76 -15.52 -3.83
CA LYS A 504 10.83 -14.37 -4.74
C LYS A 504 12.07 -14.37 -5.64
N ARG A 505 13.20 -14.90 -5.18
CA ARG A 505 14.46 -14.94 -5.93
C ARG A 505 14.47 -15.95 -7.07
N TYR A 506 13.58 -16.95 -7.01
CA TYR A 506 13.47 -18.02 -8.02
C TYR A 506 12.22 -17.88 -8.88
N TYR A 507 11.12 -17.42 -8.28
CA TYR A 507 9.79 -17.42 -8.90
C TYR A 507 9.14 -16.04 -8.98
N TYR A 508 9.91 -14.96 -8.69
CA TYR A 508 9.46 -13.57 -8.73
C TYR A 508 8.24 -13.30 -7.83
N ASP A 509 7.55 -12.20 -8.07
CA ASP A 509 6.37 -11.79 -7.27
C ASP A 509 5.21 -12.80 -7.36
N ALA A 510 5.06 -13.48 -8.50
CA ALA A 510 4.01 -14.49 -8.66
C ALA A 510 4.23 -15.70 -7.74
N GLY A 511 5.48 -16.21 -7.68
CA GLY A 511 5.81 -17.31 -6.77
C GLY A 511 5.77 -16.91 -5.31
N GLU A 512 6.17 -15.68 -4.97
CA GLU A 512 6.00 -15.12 -3.63
C GLU A 512 4.53 -15.15 -3.23
N CYS A 513 3.62 -14.64 -4.07
CA CYS A 513 2.19 -14.64 -3.82
C CYS A 513 1.62 -16.06 -3.66
N GLU A 514 2.02 -17.01 -4.51
CA GLU A 514 1.63 -18.41 -4.41
C GLU A 514 2.08 -19.04 -3.08
N ASN A 515 3.30 -18.76 -2.64
CA ASN A 515 3.82 -19.27 -1.37
C ASN A 515 3.09 -18.68 -0.17
N GLU A 516 2.78 -17.38 -0.21
CA GLU A 516 2.06 -16.66 0.84
C GLU A 516 0.64 -17.18 1.06
N LEU A 517 0.00 -17.80 0.06
CA LEU A 517 -1.33 -18.42 0.22
C LEU A 517 -1.39 -19.44 1.36
N LYS A 518 -0.30 -20.10 1.69
CA LYS A 518 -0.21 -21.06 2.83
C LYS A 518 -0.43 -20.40 4.19
N PHE A 519 -0.26 -19.09 4.27
CA PHE A 519 -0.35 -18.29 5.49
C PHE A 519 -1.52 -17.32 5.47
N HIS A 520 -2.35 -17.36 4.41
CA HIS A 520 -3.39 -16.37 4.16
C HIS A 520 -4.69 -16.70 4.91
N LYS A 521 -4.82 -16.25 6.16
CA LYS A 521 -5.97 -16.53 7.03
C LYS A 521 -7.35 -16.22 6.43
N ALA A 522 -7.46 -15.12 5.67
CA ALA A 522 -8.74 -14.78 5.03
C ALA A 522 -9.07 -15.76 3.90
N MET A 523 -8.06 -16.32 3.22
CA MET A 523 -8.25 -17.39 2.25
C MET A 523 -8.69 -18.70 2.93
N ASP A 524 -8.12 -19.04 4.11
CA ASP A 524 -8.53 -20.20 4.88
C ASP A 524 -10.03 -20.13 5.25
N GLU A 525 -10.51 -18.95 5.66
CA GLU A 525 -11.94 -18.70 5.95
C GLU A 525 -12.81 -18.81 4.69
N ALA A 526 -12.32 -18.32 3.54
CA ALA A 526 -13.03 -18.48 2.28
C ALA A 526 -13.17 -19.96 1.89
N VAL A 527 -12.10 -20.75 2.02
CA VAL A 527 -12.11 -22.21 1.79
C VAL A 527 -13.09 -22.89 2.74
N ALA A 528 -13.03 -22.57 4.03
CA ALA A 528 -13.94 -23.13 5.05
C ALA A 528 -15.41 -22.82 4.73
N MET A 529 -15.73 -21.59 4.34
CA MET A 529 -17.08 -21.16 3.95
C MET A 529 -17.57 -21.93 2.71
N PHE A 530 -16.77 -22.02 1.64
CA PHE A 530 -17.18 -22.68 0.40
C PHE A 530 -17.30 -24.19 0.55
N ASN A 531 -16.55 -24.82 1.47
CA ASN A 531 -16.64 -26.25 1.76
C ASN A 531 -17.81 -26.60 2.68
N LYS A 532 -18.48 -25.62 3.31
CA LYS A 532 -19.62 -25.82 4.20
C LYS A 532 -20.94 -25.66 3.45
N PRO A 533 -21.72 -26.74 3.27
CA PRO A 533 -22.94 -26.69 2.50
C PRO A 533 -23.91 -25.59 2.95
N GLY A 534 -24.35 -24.74 2.01
CA GLY A 534 -25.32 -23.69 2.26
C GLY A 534 -24.84 -22.44 2.99
N GLU A 535 -23.62 -22.42 3.56
CA GLU A 535 -23.13 -21.27 4.33
C GLU A 535 -23.02 -20.01 3.49
N TYR A 536 -22.45 -20.10 2.27
CA TYR A 536 -22.38 -18.98 1.33
C TYR A 536 -23.74 -18.35 1.06
N LYS A 537 -24.76 -19.17 0.74
CA LYS A 537 -26.13 -18.67 0.48
C LYS A 537 -26.78 -18.09 1.73
N LYS A 538 -26.54 -18.70 2.89
CA LYS A 538 -27.06 -18.24 4.19
C LYS A 538 -26.53 -16.84 4.53
N ILE A 539 -25.22 -16.59 4.34
CA ILE A 539 -24.61 -15.28 4.59
C ILE A 539 -25.22 -14.23 3.66
N LEU A 540 -25.41 -14.54 2.38
CA LEU A 540 -26.01 -13.64 1.40
C LEU A 540 -27.55 -13.54 1.47
N ARG A 541 -28.20 -14.28 2.39
CA ARG A 541 -29.67 -14.37 2.50
C ARG A 541 -30.34 -14.76 1.18
N LYS A 542 -29.73 -15.68 0.42
CA LYS A 542 -30.21 -16.21 -0.87
C LYS A 542 -30.89 -17.57 -0.73
#